data_5c514a4b547e9fb4806f866637edcfd8
#
_entry.id   5c514a4b547e9fb4806f866637edcfd8
#
_cell.length_a   1.000
_cell.length_b   1.000
_cell.length_c   1.000
_cell.angle_alpha   90.00
_cell.angle_beta   90.00
_cell.angle_gamma   90.00
#
_symmetry.space_group_name_H-M   'P 1'
#
loop_
_entity.id
_entity.type
_entity.pdbx_description
1 polymer ?
#
loop_
_entity_poly.entity_id
_entity_poly.type
_entity_poly.pdbx_seq_one_letter_code
_entity_poly.pdbx_strand_id
1 'polypeptide(L)'
;VELGAAGATVYCTGRSTRGNPSDLNRPETIEETAELVTKAGGTGIAVRVDHTQEAQVKALFEQVKAEQGRLDILVNDVWGGDGLIEWGKPFWEMDMALGWRLLERSVYSHLLTSRYAVPLMLEQNSGLIVEVTDGDTLNYRGNFFYDLVKTTVIRLAHNMAEEFKGQRINVLGQPNPVRANITALALTPGFLRSEAMLEHFGVSEANWRDAIAQDPYYAESETPHYIGRAVVALATDPKVHEKAGQALATWHLSREYGFTDIDGRAPHWQDFYEGKKAAEA
;
A
#
# COMPACT_ATOMS: atom_id res chain seq x y z
N VAL A 1 -9.12 -6.93 -5.43
CA VAL A 1 -10.40 -7.02 -6.16
C VAL A 1 -10.28 -6.32 -7.50
N GLU A 2 -9.87 -5.05 -7.56
CA GLU A 2 -9.78 -4.27 -8.81
C GLU A 2 -8.80 -4.87 -9.83
N LEU A 3 -7.64 -5.41 -9.41
CA LEU A 3 -6.75 -6.17 -10.29
C LEU A 3 -7.42 -7.45 -10.84
N GLY A 4 -8.24 -8.12 -10.02
CA GLY A 4 -9.06 -9.26 -10.46
C GLY A 4 -10.09 -8.85 -11.54
N ALA A 5 -10.77 -7.72 -11.37
CA ALA A 5 -11.68 -7.17 -12.37
C ALA A 5 -10.97 -6.82 -13.70
N ALA A 6 -9.67 -6.53 -13.66
CA ALA A 6 -8.81 -6.35 -14.82
C ALA A 6 -8.25 -7.68 -15.38
N GLY A 7 -8.66 -8.85 -14.86
CA GLY A 7 -8.28 -10.17 -15.35
C GLY A 7 -6.97 -10.73 -14.79
N ALA A 8 -6.40 -10.14 -13.73
CA ALA A 8 -5.14 -10.59 -13.18
C ALA A 8 -5.27 -11.86 -12.33
N THR A 9 -4.18 -12.65 -12.26
CA THR A 9 -3.95 -13.62 -11.18
C THR A 9 -3.36 -12.89 -9.99
N VAL A 10 -4.03 -12.95 -8.83
CA VAL A 10 -3.65 -12.19 -7.63
C VAL A 10 -3.38 -13.12 -6.46
N TYR A 11 -2.16 -13.12 -5.97
CA TYR A 11 -1.79 -13.78 -4.72
C TYR A 11 -2.14 -12.86 -3.56
N CYS A 12 -3.19 -13.22 -2.82
CA CYS A 12 -3.64 -12.52 -1.61
C CYS A 12 -2.87 -13.08 -0.42
N THR A 13 -1.95 -12.30 0.14
CA THR A 13 -1.03 -12.77 1.18
C THR A 13 -1.23 -12.03 2.49
N GLY A 14 -1.02 -12.71 3.60
CA GLY A 14 -1.16 -12.17 4.93
C GLY A 14 -1.17 -13.25 5.98
N ARG A 15 -1.31 -12.86 7.24
CA ARG A 15 -1.34 -13.79 8.40
C ARG A 15 -2.75 -14.24 8.75
N SER A 16 -3.77 -13.44 8.41
CA SER A 16 -5.17 -13.66 8.79
C SER A 16 -5.83 -14.63 7.84
N THR A 17 -6.18 -15.80 8.34
CA THR A 17 -6.84 -16.88 7.59
C THR A 17 -8.10 -17.33 8.30
N ARG A 18 -8.97 -18.08 7.61
CA ARG A 18 -10.10 -18.76 8.26
C ARG A 18 -9.56 -19.68 9.35
N GLY A 19 -9.99 -19.45 10.59
CA GLY A 19 -9.51 -20.18 11.78
C GLY A 19 -8.23 -19.64 12.43
N ASN A 20 -7.61 -18.60 11.88
CA ASN A 20 -6.50 -17.89 12.49
C ASN A 20 -6.66 -16.36 12.27
N PRO A 21 -7.50 -15.70 13.08
CA PRO A 21 -7.83 -14.28 12.91
C PRO A 21 -6.59 -13.39 13.07
N SER A 22 -6.74 -12.12 12.72
CA SER A 22 -5.71 -11.08 12.93
C SER A 22 -5.42 -10.87 14.42
N ASP A 23 -4.31 -10.17 14.71
CA ASP A 23 -3.94 -9.77 16.08
C ASP A 23 -5.05 -8.95 16.78
N LEU A 24 -5.93 -8.30 16.00
CA LEU A 24 -7.08 -7.54 16.49
C LEU A 24 -8.38 -8.34 16.48
N ASN A 25 -8.30 -9.65 16.24
CA ASN A 25 -9.45 -10.57 16.15
C ASN A 25 -10.50 -10.13 15.11
N ARG A 26 -10.06 -9.53 14.00
CA ARG A 26 -10.94 -9.12 12.92
C ARG A 26 -11.34 -10.30 12.03
N PRO A 27 -12.55 -10.29 11.46
CA PRO A 27 -13.07 -11.41 10.68
C PRO A 27 -12.47 -11.53 9.27
N GLU A 28 -11.90 -10.45 8.72
CA GLU A 28 -11.40 -10.41 7.34
C GLU A 28 -10.23 -11.37 7.14
N THR A 29 -10.28 -12.12 6.02
CA THR A 29 -9.29 -13.16 5.71
C THR A 29 -8.76 -13.03 4.28
N ILE A 30 -7.55 -13.56 4.06
CA ILE A 30 -6.95 -13.60 2.72
C ILE A 30 -7.73 -14.51 1.78
N GLU A 31 -8.39 -15.55 2.29
CA GLU A 31 -9.24 -16.44 1.49
C GLU A 31 -10.48 -15.72 0.97
N GLU A 32 -11.12 -14.90 1.81
CA GLU A 32 -12.25 -14.06 1.39
C GLU A 32 -11.80 -13.07 0.30
N THR A 33 -10.66 -12.42 0.48
CA THR A 33 -10.09 -11.52 -0.53
C THR A 33 -9.83 -12.24 -1.84
N ALA A 34 -9.28 -13.46 -1.82
CA ALA A 34 -9.04 -14.27 -3.02
C ALA A 34 -10.35 -14.68 -3.71
N GLU A 35 -11.39 -15.00 -2.95
CA GLU A 35 -12.73 -15.27 -3.49
C GLU A 35 -13.34 -14.03 -4.16
N LEU A 36 -13.18 -12.85 -3.55
CA LEU A 36 -13.62 -11.58 -4.13
C LEU A 36 -12.88 -11.25 -5.44
N VAL A 37 -11.58 -11.51 -5.50
CA VAL A 37 -10.78 -11.39 -6.74
C VAL A 37 -11.34 -12.30 -7.83
N THR A 38 -11.61 -13.56 -7.49
CA THR A 38 -12.15 -14.54 -8.44
C THR A 38 -13.56 -14.15 -8.90
N LYS A 39 -14.41 -13.71 -7.98
CA LYS A 39 -15.75 -13.21 -8.29
C LYS A 39 -15.73 -11.97 -9.20
N ALA A 40 -14.69 -11.14 -9.10
CA ALA A 40 -14.52 -9.98 -9.95
C ALA A 40 -14.04 -10.32 -11.38
N GLY A 41 -13.64 -11.56 -11.66
CA GLY A 41 -13.27 -12.04 -13.01
C GLY A 41 -11.80 -12.41 -13.17
N GLY A 42 -10.97 -12.28 -12.13
CA GLY A 42 -9.58 -12.71 -12.10
C GLY A 42 -9.38 -14.10 -11.52
N THR A 43 -8.16 -14.39 -11.09
CA THR A 43 -7.82 -15.61 -10.34
C THR A 43 -7.22 -15.22 -9.00
N GLY A 44 -7.97 -15.42 -7.91
CA GLY A 44 -7.51 -15.14 -6.55
C GLY A 44 -6.86 -16.38 -5.93
N ILE A 45 -5.66 -16.24 -5.38
CA ILE A 45 -4.90 -17.30 -4.70
C ILE A 45 -4.53 -16.81 -3.30
N ALA A 46 -5.07 -17.44 -2.26
CA ALA A 46 -4.73 -17.12 -0.89
C ALA A 46 -3.47 -17.88 -0.46
N VAL A 47 -2.46 -17.18 0.04
CA VAL A 47 -1.23 -17.80 0.57
C VAL A 47 -0.91 -17.19 1.93
N ARG A 48 -0.93 -18.00 2.98
CA ARG A 48 -0.59 -17.53 4.32
C ARG A 48 0.90 -17.23 4.43
N VAL A 49 1.22 -15.96 4.67
CA VAL A 49 2.60 -15.47 4.82
C VAL A 49 2.68 -14.46 5.95
N ASP A 50 3.63 -14.65 6.84
CA ASP A 50 4.12 -13.59 7.70
C ASP A 50 5.31 -12.93 7.00
N HIS A 51 5.11 -11.73 6.49
CA HIS A 51 6.11 -10.99 5.72
C HIS A 51 7.31 -10.51 6.56
N THR A 52 7.32 -10.73 7.87
CA THR A 52 8.50 -10.55 8.72
C THR A 52 9.39 -11.80 8.76
N GLN A 53 8.90 -12.93 8.21
CA GLN A 53 9.59 -14.23 8.24
C GLN A 53 10.21 -14.54 6.87
N GLU A 54 11.52 -14.38 6.75
CA GLU A 54 12.24 -14.51 5.48
C GLU A 54 11.95 -15.82 4.75
N ALA A 55 11.93 -16.95 5.46
CA ALA A 55 11.66 -18.25 4.87
C ALA A 55 10.27 -18.35 4.22
N GLN A 56 9.25 -17.72 4.81
CA GLN A 56 7.90 -17.71 4.27
C GLN A 56 7.80 -16.79 3.03
N VAL A 57 8.44 -15.63 3.07
CA VAL A 57 8.50 -14.72 1.92
C VAL A 57 9.22 -15.38 0.75
N LYS A 58 10.36 -16.03 1.02
CA LYS A 58 11.10 -16.78 -0.01
C LYS A 58 10.24 -17.87 -0.64
N ALA A 59 9.57 -18.68 0.17
CA ALA A 59 8.70 -19.76 -0.31
C ALA A 59 7.52 -19.21 -1.16
N LEU A 60 6.95 -18.07 -0.81
CA LEU A 60 5.93 -17.40 -1.61
C LEU A 60 6.43 -17.12 -3.04
N PHE A 61 7.60 -16.49 -3.19
CA PHE A 61 8.11 -16.15 -4.52
C PHE A 61 8.64 -17.36 -5.30
N GLU A 62 9.11 -18.41 -4.63
CA GLU A 62 9.37 -19.72 -5.26
C GLU A 62 8.09 -20.34 -5.82
N GLN A 63 6.97 -20.27 -5.09
CA GLN A 63 5.65 -20.70 -5.55
C GLN A 63 5.17 -19.87 -6.75
N VAL A 64 5.21 -18.52 -6.65
CA VAL A 64 4.84 -17.62 -7.76
C VAL A 64 5.67 -17.95 -9.02
N LYS A 65 6.97 -18.15 -8.86
CA LYS A 65 7.85 -18.53 -9.98
C LYS A 65 7.47 -19.86 -10.59
N ALA A 66 7.18 -20.87 -9.77
CA ALA A 66 6.82 -22.21 -10.25
C ALA A 66 5.46 -22.22 -10.96
N GLU A 67 4.48 -21.47 -10.45
CA GLU A 67 3.11 -21.49 -10.96
C GLU A 67 2.90 -20.51 -12.13
N GLN A 68 3.56 -19.34 -12.12
CA GLN A 68 3.32 -18.27 -13.11
C GLN A 68 4.54 -17.98 -13.99
N GLY A 69 5.75 -18.28 -13.54
CA GLY A 69 7.00 -17.97 -14.25
C GLY A 69 7.34 -16.47 -14.30
N ARG A 70 6.51 -15.60 -13.72
CA ARG A 70 6.63 -14.15 -13.78
C ARG A 70 5.98 -13.45 -12.60
N LEU A 71 6.34 -12.18 -12.39
CA LEU A 71 5.65 -11.26 -11.48
C LEU A 71 5.58 -9.87 -12.12
N ASP A 72 4.38 -9.39 -12.41
CA ASP A 72 4.18 -8.11 -13.08
C ASP A 72 4.03 -6.95 -12.10
N ILE A 73 3.32 -7.18 -11.00
CA ILE A 73 2.98 -6.15 -10.03
C ILE A 73 3.22 -6.68 -8.63
N LEU A 74 3.92 -5.91 -7.81
CA LEU A 74 4.00 -6.09 -6.37
C LEU A 74 3.30 -4.90 -5.70
N VAL A 75 2.30 -5.16 -4.87
CA VAL A 75 1.69 -4.16 -3.98
C VAL A 75 2.09 -4.48 -2.55
N ASN A 76 2.94 -3.67 -1.97
CA ASN A 76 3.32 -3.73 -0.57
C ASN A 76 2.36 -2.88 0.25
N ASP A 77 1.37 -3.53 0.86
CA ASP A 77 0.37 -2.94 1.75
C ASP A 77 0.33 -3.67 3.10
N VAL A 78 1.43 -4.34 3.45
CA VAL A 78 1.53 -5.05 4.73
C VAL A 78 1.54 -4.03 5.87
N TRP A 79 0.53 -4.12 6.73
CA TRP A 79 0.40 -3.34 7.95
C TRP A 79 0.36 -4.30 9.15
N GLY A 80 -0.07 -3.93 10.25
CA GLY A 80 -0.16 -4.70 11.51
C GLY A 80 0.31 -3.83 12.66
N GLY A 81 0.13 -2.52 12.47
CA GLY A 81 0.60 -1.49 13.37
C GLY A 81 -0.46 -0.92 14.31
N ASP A 82 -1.76 -1.11 14.04
CA ASP A 82 -2.82 -0.39 14.76
C ASP A 82 -2.74 -0.56 16.28
N GLY A 83 -2.46 -1.76 16.77
CA GLY A 83 -2.27 -2.03 18.20
C GLY A 83 -0.89 -1.65 18.76
N LEU A 84 0.02 -1.10 17.96
CA LEU A 84 1.38 -0.73 18.33
C LEU A 84 1.59 0.77 18.45
N ILE A 85 0.63 1.59 18.01
CA ILE A 85 0.77 3.05 17.98
C ILE A 85 0.27 3.63 19.30
N GLU A 86 1.15 4.35 19.97
CA GLU A 86 0.82 5.07 21.21
C GLU A 86 0.48 6.54 20.87
N TRP A 87 -0.79 6.77 20.47
CA TRP A 87 -1.26 8.12 20.17
C TRP A 87 -1.20 9.05 21.38
N GLY A 88 -0.90 10.32 21.17
CA GLY A 88 -0.90 11.37 22.20
C GLY A 88 0.32 11.34 23.13
N LYS A 89 1.27 10.41 22.95
CA LYS A 89 2.55 10.40 23.70
C LYS A 89 3.65 11.07 22.91
N PRO A 90 4.52 11.88 23.55
CA PRO A 90 5.75 12.35 22.95
C PRO A 90 6.75 11.18 22.81
N PHE A 91 7.64 11.23 21.80
CA PHE A 91 8.50 10.09 21.47
C PHE A 91 9.40 9.61 22.62
N TRP A 92 9.81 10.51 23.53
CA TRP A 92 10.67 10.17 24.68
C TRP A 92 9.93 9.43 25.81
N GLU A 93 8.61 9.29 25.72
CA GLU A 93 7.75 8.50 26.63
C GLU A 93 7.17 7.25 25.98
N MET A 94 7.40 7.07 24.66
CA MET A 94 6.94 5.90 23.93
C MET A 94 7.74 4.64 24.27
N ASP A 95 7.08 3.49 24.19
CA ASP A 95 7.74 2.20 24.29
C ASP A 95 8.54 1.91 22.99
N MET A 96 9.86 1.92 23.11
CA MET A 96 10.76 1.65 21.98
C MET A 96 10.58 0.24 21.41
N ALA A 97 10.15 -0.75 22.19
CA ALA A 97 9.89 -2.10 21.69
C ALA A 97 8.64 -2.14 20.78
N LEU A 98 7.59 -1.37 21.11
CA LEU A 98 6.44 -1.21 20.22
C LEU A 98 6.83 -0.49 18.93
N GLY A 99 7.58 0.60 19.03
CA GLY A 99 8.08 1.35 17.87
C GLY A 99 8.97 0.48 16.96
N TRP A 100 9.86 -0.32 17.53
CA TRP A 100 10.70 -1.24 16.76
C TRP A 100 9.86 -2.30 16.04
N ARG A 101 8.86 -2.89 16.74
CA ARG A 101 7.95 -3.86 16.14
C ARG A 101 7.12 -3.25 15.00
N LEU A 102 6.75 -1.98 15.12
CA LEU A 102 6.06 -1.26 14.05
C LEU A 102 6.94 -1.12 12.81
N LEU A 103 8.22 -0.75 12.97
CA LEU A 103 9.20 -0.71 11.87
C LEU A 103 9.41 -2.10 11.24
N GLU A 104 9.50 -3.15 12.03
CA GLU A 104 9.63 -4.52 11.55
C GLU A 104 8.41 -4.94 10.71
N ARG A 105 7.20 -4.68 11.19
CA ARG A 105 5.95 -5.08 10.52
C ARG A 105 5.64 -4.29 9.25
N SER A 106 6.07 -3.05 9.16
CA SER A 106 5.62 -2.11 8.13
C SER A 106 6.73 -1.55 7.23
N VAL A 107 8.01 -1.76 7.58
CA VAL A 107 9.17 -1.35 6.77
C VAL A 107 10.00 -2.55 6.37
N TYR A 108 10.45 -3.33 7.36
CA TYR A 108 11.28 -4.51 7.07
C TYR A 108 10.52 -5.54 6.23
N SER A 109 9.22 -5.74 6.48
CA SER A 109 8.36 -6.62 5.69
C SER A 109 8.30 -6.19 4.20
N HIS A 110 8.16 -4.90 3.91
CA HIS A 110 8.16 -4.36 2.54
C HIS A 110 9.51 -4.57 1.87
N LEU A 111 10.59 -4.23 2.56
CA LEU A 111 11.96 -4.44 2.06
C LEU A 111 12.23 -5.91 1.77
N LEU A 112 11.86 -6.80 2.70
CA LEU A 112 12.06 -8.25 2.55
C LEU A 112 11.24 -8.81 1.38
N THR A 113 9.99 -8.39 1.25
CA THR A 113 9.11 -8.80 0.15
C THR A 113 9.68 -8.33 -1.20
N SER A 114 10.08 -7.08 -1.30
CA SER A 114 10.68 -6.51 -2.52
C SER A 114 11.98 -7.22 -2.90
N ARG A 115 12.81 -7.60 -1.92
CA ARG A 115 14.05 -8.37 -2.13
C ARG A 115 13.82 -9.68 -2.89
N TYR A 116 12.74 -10.39 -2.58
CA TYR A 116 12.42 -11.67 -3.22
C TYR A 116 11.56 -11.53 -4.48
N ALA A 117 10.82 -10.44 -4.62
CA ALA A 117 10.03 -10.13 -5.82
C ALA A 117 10.88 -9.65 -7.00
N VAL A 118 11.84 -8.76 -6.73
CA VAL A 118 12.67 -8.09 -7.76
C VAL A 118 13.39 -9.08 -8.69
N PRO A 119 13.99 -10.20 -8.23
CA PRO A 119 14.61 -11.17 -9.14
C PRO A 119 13.69 -11.69 -10.26
N LEU A 120 12.39 -11.93 -9.96
CA LEU A 120 11.43 -12.35 -10.98
C LEU A 120 11.17 -11.24 -12.01
N MET A 121 11.04 -10.00 -11.54
CA MET A 121 10.86 -8.83 -12.40
C MET A 121 12.10 -8.56 -13.27
N LEU A 122 13.30 -8.81 -12.76
CA LEU A 122 14.56 -8.68 -13.50
C LEU A 122 14.66 -9.73 -14.63
N GLU A 123 14.24 -10.97 -14.39
CA GLU A 123 14.26 -12.04 -15.41
C GLU A 123 13.41 -11.66 -16.63
N GLN A 124 12.30 -10.96 -16.46
CA GLN A 124 11.45 -10.46 -17.56
C GLN A 124 11.76 -9.02 -17.96
N ASN A 125 12.66 -8.32 -17.25
CA ASN A 125 12.99 -6.90 -17.42
C ASN A 125 11.77 -5.98 -17.44
N SER A 126 10.80 -6.25 -16.59
CA SER A 126 9.55 -5.47 -16.46
C SER A 126 8.94 -5.70 -15.08
N GLY A 127 8.35 -4.67 -14.49
CA GLY A 127 7.63 -4.78 -13.22
C GLY A 127 7.18 -3.44 -12.68
N LEU A 128 6.13 -3.50 -11.85
CA LEU A 128 5.63 -2.36 -11.08
C LEU A 128 5.64 -2.72 -9.60
N ILE A 129 6.30 -1.91 -8.78
CA ILE A 129 6.28 -2.00 -7.32
C ILE A 129 5.54 -0.78 -6.77
N VAL A 130 4.46 -1.03 -6.04
CA VAL A 130 3.64 -0.02 -5.38
C VAL A 130 3.79 -0.17 -3.87
N GLU A 131 4.39 0.84 -3.25
CA GLU A 131 4.52 0.95 -1.80
C GLU A 131 3.36 1.76 -1.24
N VAL A 132 2.42 1.12 -0.53
CA VAL A 132 1.26 1.81 0.03
C VAL A 132 1.65 2.52 1.33
N THR A 133 1.36 3.82 1.38
CA THR A 133 1.74 4.70 2.50
C THR A 133 0.57 5.56 2.96
N ASP A 134 0.82 6.54 3.81
CA ASP A 134 -0.11 7.58 4.22
C ASP A 134 0.53 8.96 3.97
N GLY A 135 -0.14 9.75 3.11
CA GLY A 135 0.34 11.05 2.65
C GLY A 135 1.48 10.97 1.62
N ASP A 136 1.50 11.95 0.73
CA ASP A 136 2.47 12.11 -0.37
C ASP A 136 3.59 13.11 -0.06
N THR A 137 3.60 13.65 1.17
CA THR A 137 4.56 14.65 1.65
C THR A 137 5.31 14.16 2.89
N LEU A 138 6.29 14.97 3.35
CA LEU A 138 7.01 14.76 4.60
C LEU A 138 6.37 15.49 5.79
N ASN A 139 5.12 15.92 5.69
CA ASN A 139 4.40 16.55 6.80
C ASN A 139 4.19 15.54 7.94
N TYR A 140 4.36 16.02 9.17
CA TYR A 140 4.23 15.19 10.37
C TYR A 140 2.81 14.67 10.57
N ARG A 141 2.65 13.34 10.76
CA ARG A 141 1.38 12.58 10.83
C ARG A 141 0.88 12.34 12.26
N GLY A 142 1.30 13.17 13.21
CA GLY A 142 0.73 13.15 14.57
C GLY A 142 1.31 12.12 15.54
N ASN A 143 2.10 11.17 15.09
CA ASN A 143 2.80 10.20 15.95
C ASN A 143 4.20 9.91 15.39
N PHE A 144 5.20 9.85 16.25
CA PHE A 144 6.60 9.74 15.86
C PHE A 144 6.91 8.46 15.06
N PHE A 145 6.55 7.29 15.58
CA PHE A 145 6.84 6.02 14.90
C PHE A 145 5.95 5.79 13.69
N TYR A 146 4.70 6.22 13.74
CA TYR A 146 3.78 6.16 12.60
C TYR A 146 4.32 6.98 11.43
N ASP A 147 4.69 8.22 11.69
CA ASP A 147 5.27 9.11 10.68
C ASP A 147 6.59 8.57 10.12
N LEU A 148 7.47 8.07 11.01
CA LEU A 148 8.74 7.48 10.60
C LEU A 148 8.53 6.28 9.65
N VAL A 149 7.58 5.40 9.95
CA VAL A 149 7.23 4.27 9.07
C VAL A 149 6.71 4.77 7.72
N LYS A 150 5.69 5.62 7.72
CA LYS A 150 5.04 6.06 6.47
C LYS A 150 5.99 6.86 5.57
N THR A 151 6.83 7.71 6.16
CA THR A 151 7.89 8.43 5.44
C THR A 151 8.98 7.48 4.92
N THR A 152 9.34 6.44 5.70
CA THR A 152 10.33 5.44 5.27
C THR A 152 9.82 4.63 4.08
N VAL A 153 8.53 4.28 4.03
CA VAL A 153 7.91 3.59 2.89
C VAL A 153 8.00 4.43 1.61
N ILE A 154 7.74 5.74 1.69
CA ILE A 154 7.97 6.65 0.56
C ILE A 154 9.45 6.60 0.12
N ARG A 155 10.36 6.59 1.08
CA ARG A 155 11.81 6.55 0.77
C ARG A 155 12.26 5.22 0.20
N LEU A 156 11.64 4.10 0.58
CA LEU A 156 11.89 2.78 -0.04
C LEU A 156 11.58 2.80 -1.54
N ALA A 157 10.40 3.29 -1.93
CA ALA A 157 10.00 3.41 -3.33
C ALA A 157 11.01 4.26 -4.12
N HIS A 158 11.40 5.41 -3.58
CA HIS A 158 12.37 6.29 -4.20
C HIS A 158 13.74 5.61 -4.38
N ASN A 159 14.25 4.95 -3.34
CA ASN A 159 15.56 4.28 -3.39
C ASN A 159 15.57 3.14 -4.40
N MET A 160 14.54 2.29 -4.44
CA MET A 160 14.41 1.23 -5.43
C MET A 160 14.37 1.79 -6.86
N ALA A 161 13.63 2.87 -7.09
CA ALA A 161 13.58 3.52 -8.39
C ALA A 161 14.96 4.05 -8.83
N GLU A 162 15.75 4.64 -7.92
CA GLU A 162 17.10 5.10 -8.22
C GLU A 162 18.05 3.93 -8.56
N GLU A 163 17.93 2.80 -7.86
CA GLU A 163 18.71 1.60 -8.16
C GLU A 163 18.38 1.03 -9.54
N PHE A 164 17.09 0.99 -9.93
CA PHE A 164 16.66 0.49 -11.24
C PHE A 164 17.09 1.38 -12.42
N LYS A 165 17.34 2.67 -12.20
CA LYS A 165 17.89 3.57 -13.23
C LYS A 165 19.32 3.20 -13.64
N GLY A 166 20.04 2.37 -12.87
CA GLY A 166 21.42 2.00 -13.13
C GLY A 166 22.39 3.19 -13.04
N GLN A 167 22.03 4.23 -12.32
CA GLN A 167 22.89 5.39 -12.12
C GLN A 167 24.03 5.04 -11.17
N ARG A 168 25.19 5.66 -11.37
CA ARG A 168 26.32 5.56 -10.44
C ARG A 168 25.92 6.14 -9.09
N ILE A 169 25.54 5.31 -8.16
CA ILE A 169 25.41 5.74 -6.78
C ILE A 169 26.81 5.85 -6.25
N ASN A 170 27.34 7.15 -6.11
CA ASN A 170 28.58 6.99 -5.47
C ASN A 170 29.39 8.17 -5.01
N VAL A 171 29.63 8.11 -3.74
CA VAL A 171 30.79 8.66 -3.05
C VAL A 171 32.09 7.90 -3.42
N LEU A 172 32.03 6.68 -3.95
CA LEU A 172 33.17 5.78 -4.19
C LEU A 172 33.45 5.41 -5.66
N GLY A 173 32.72 5.98 -6.63
CA GLY A 173 32.96 5.74 -8.07
C GLY A 173 32.55 4.35 -8.59
N GLN A 174 31.77 3.54 -7.83
CA GLN A 174 31.35 2.22 -8.30
C GLN A 174 30.02 2.26 -9.06
N PRO A 175 29.87 1.60 -10.20
CA PRO A 175 28.60 1.59 -10.92
C PRO A 175 27.58 0.74 -10.19
N ASN A 176 26.33 1.21 -10.10
CA ASN A 176 25.21 0.31 -9.85
C ASN A 176 25.06 -0.59 -11.10
N PRO A 177 25.14 -1.92 -10.94
CA PRO A 177 25.26 -2.83 -12.08
C PRO A 177 23.98 -3.04 -12.88
N VAL A 178 22.81 -2.62 -12.37
CA VAL A 178 21.52 -3.02 -12.96
C VAL A 178 20.74 -1.80 -13.46
N ARG A 179 20.56 -1.72 -14.78
CA ARG A 179 19.50 -0.93 -15.40
C ARG A 179 18.34 -1.86 -15.70
N ALA A 180 17.18 -1.65 -15.07
CA ALA A 180 16.01 -2.47 -15.25
C ALA A 180 14.80 -1.64 -15.62
N ASN A 181 13.92 -2.19 -16.46
CA ASN A 181 12.65 -1.57 -16.80
C ASN A 181 11.59 -1.92 -15.72
N ILE A 182 11.94 -1.62 -14.46
CA ILE A 182 11.07 -1.80 -13.31
C ILE A 182 10.76 -0.43 -12.73
N THR A 183 9.49 -0.18 -12.44
CA THR A 183 9.02 1.06 -11.81
C THR A 183 8.70 0.78 -10.35
N ALA A 184 9.29 1.53 -9.44
CA ALA A 184 8.89 1.56 -8.04
C ALA A 184 8.37 2.97 -7.70
N LEU A 185 7.24 3.04 -7.00
CA LEU A 185 6.59 4.28 -6.58
C LEU A 185 5.84 4.07 -5.26
N ALA A 186 5.57 5.15 -4.54
CA ALA A 186 4.69 5.12 -3.37
C ALA A 186 3.30 5.63 -3.76
N LEU A 187 2.27 5.08 -3.13
CA LEU A 187 0.87 5.45 -3.36
C LEU A 187 0.15 5.64 -2.02
N THR A 188 -0.52 6.77 -1.87
CA THR A 188 -1.36 7.05 -0.70
C THR A 188 -2.83 7.17 -1.08
N PRO A 189 -3.74 6.55 -0.30
CA PRO A 189 -5.14 6.92 -0.30
C PRO A 189 -5.34 8.29 0.38
N GLY A 190 -6.55 8.83 0.25
CA GLY A 190 -7.08 9.86 1.13
C GLY A 190 -7.57 9.27 2.45
N PHE A 191 -8.62 9.86 3.03
CA PHE A 191 -9.23 9.29 4.24
C PHE A 191 -9.94 7.98 3.87
N LEU A 192 -9.31 6.85 4.19
CA LEU A 192 -9.77 5.53 3.76
C LEU A 192 -10.95 5.04 4.61
N ARG A 193 -12.07 4.71 3.97
CA ARG A 193 -13.20 4.01 4.59
C ARG A 193 -12.92 2.51 4.66
N SER A 194 -11.90 2.13 5.43
CA SER A 194 -11.64 0.73 5.72
C SER A 194 -12.68 0.18 6.71
N GLU A 195 -12.78 -1.15 6.80
CA GLU A 195 -13.64 -1.83 7.76
C GLU A 195 -13.36 -1.35 9.20
N ALA A 196 -12.09 -1.14 9.55
CA ALA A 196 -11.69 -0.62 10.84
C ALA A 196 -12.19 0.81 11.09
N MET A 197 -12.19 1.67 10.06
CA MET A 197 -12.71 3.04 10.20
C MET A 197 -14.23 3.08 10.26
N LEU A 198 -14.92 2.23 9.48
CA LEU A 198 -16.37 2.09 9.58
C LEU A 198 -16.79 1.63 10.98
N GLU A 199 -16.10 0.64 11.53
CA GLU A 199 -16.32 0.16 12.90
C GLU A 199 -16.03 1.23 13.95
N HIS A 200 -14.92 1.99 13.80
CA HIS A 200 -14.54 3.08 14.68
C HIS A 200 -15.65 4.12 14.81
N PHE A 201 -16.30 4.49 13.71
CA PHE A 201 -17.39 5.44 13.69
C PHE A 201 -18.77 4.82 13.98
N GLY A 202 -18.87 3.50 14.10
CA GLY A 202 -20.14 2.78 14.30
C GLY A 202 -21.07 2.85 13.10
N VAL A 203 -20.53 2.91 11.88
CA VAL A 203 -21.26 2.99 10.64
C VAL A 203 -20.94 1.81 9.71
N SER A 204 -21.69 1.69 8.63
CA SER A 204 -21.45 0.75 7.53
C SER A 204 -21.25 1.54 6.23
N GLU A 205 -20.84 0.86 5.16
CA GLU A 205 -20.73 1.51 3.84
C GLU A 205 -22.09 2.07 3.35
N ALA A 206 -23.22 1.50 3.81
CA ALA A 206 -24.55 1.98 3.44
C ALA A 206 -24.93 3.34 4.08
N ASN A 207 -24.40 3.63 5.27
CA ASN A 207 -24.68 4.85 6.03
C ASN A 207 -23.44 5.62 6.48
N TRP A 208 -22.31 5.45 5.82
CA TRP A 208 -21.03 6.04 6.20
C TRP A 208 -21.06 7.57 6.40
N ARG A 209 -22.00 8.25 5.73
CA ARG A 209 -22.16 9.72 5.84
C ARG A 209 -22.59 10.17 7.23
N ASP A 210 -23.16 9.30 8.05
CA ASP A 210 -23.53 9.60 9.43
C ASP A 210 -22.28 9.90 10.28
N ALA A 211 -21.12 9.35 9.92
CA ALA A 211 -19.84 9.61 10.56
C ALA A 211 -19.32 11.05 10.36
N ILE A 212 -19.80 11.78 9.34
CA ILE A 212 -19.42 13.17 9.08
C ILE A 212 -19.78 14.10 10.26
N ALA A 213 -20.81 13.75 11.02
CA ALA A 213 -21.19 14.47 12.22
C ALA A 213 -20.15 14.30 13.36
N GLN A 214 -19.39 13.20 13.36
CA GLN A 214 -18.34 12.91 14.33
C GLN A 214 -16.99 13.48 13.86
N ASP A 215 -16.67 13.31 12.59
CA ASP A 215 -15.48 13.85 11.94
C ASP A 215 -15.82 14.42 10.56
N PRO A 216 -15.85 15.78 10.43
CA PRO A 216 -16.13 16.44 9.15
C PRO A 216 -15.16 16.09 8.02
N TYR A 217 -13.95 15.64 8.33
CA TYR A 217 -12.98 15.19 7.31
C TYR A 217 -13.37 13.90 6.62
N TYR A 218 -14.26 13.12 7.24
CA TYR A 218 -14.80 11.88 6.64
C TYR A 218 -15.67 12.12 5.41
N ALA A 219 -16.09 13.37 5.15
CA ALA A 219 -16.89 13.74 3.96
C ALA A 219 -16.20 13.40 2.64
N GLU A 220 -14.87 13.53 2.57
CA GLU A 220 -14.06 13.17 1.39
C GLU A 220 -13.35 11.82 1.55
N SER A 221 -13.89 10.95 2.38
CA SER A 221 -13.37 9.59 2.49
C SER A 221 -13.62 8.77 1.21
N GLU A 222 -12.69 7.84 0.94
CA GLU A 222 -12.69 6.94 -0.21
C GLU A 222 -12.76 5.48 0.22
N THR A 223 -13.29 4.60 -0.64
CA THR A 223 -13.29 3.16 -0.38
C THR A 223 -11.93 2.52 -0.73
N PRO A 224 -11.63 1.30 -0.22
CA PRO A 224 -10.47 0.53 -0.67
C PRO A 224 -10.44 0.23 -2.18
N HIS A 225 -11.59 0.31 -2.86
CA HIS A 225 -11.67 0.18 -4.32
C HIS A 225 -10.99 1.33 -5.05
N TYR A 226 -11.02 2.54 -4.49
CA TYR A 226 -10.46 3.71 -5.15
C TYR A 226 -8.94 3.62 -5.32
N ILE A 227 -8.21 3.25 -4.27
CA ILE A 227 -6.77 2.97 -4.38
C ILE A 227 -6.50 1.74 -5.25
N GLY A 228 -7.36 0.72 -5.21
CA GLY A 228 -7.29 -0.44 -6.11
C GLY A 228 -7.37 -0.04 -7.59
N ARG A 229 -8.29 0.88 -7.95
CA ARG A 229 -8.41 1.46 -9.30
C ARG A 229 -7.19 2.28 -9.69
N ALA A 230 -6.60 3.02 -8.76
CA ALA A 230 -5.34 3.71 -8.98
C ALA A 230 -4.20 2.73 -9.34
N VAL A 231 -4.11 1.60 -8.62
CA VAL A 231 -3.12 0.53 -8.93
C VAL A 231 -3.36 -0.04 -10.34
N VAL A 232 -4.61 -0.32 -10.73
CA VAL A 232 -4.93 -0.80 -12.08
C VAL A 232 -4.54 0.23 -13.14
N ALA A 233 -4.86 1.51 -12.93
CA ALA A 233 -4.51 2.59 -13.86
C ALA A 233 -2.99 2.69 -14.04
N LEU A 234 -2.22 2.66 -12.95
CA LEU A 234 -0.75 2.64 -13.00
C LEU A 234 -0.19 1.40 -13.71
N ALA A 235 -0.78 0.23 -13.45
CA ALA A 235 -0.34 -1.04 -14.05
C ALA A 235 -0.59 -1.11 -15.57
N THR A 236 -1.57 -0.36 -16.06
CA THR A 236 -1.94 -0.30 -17.49
C THR A 236 -1.39 0.92 -18.21
N ASP A 237 -0.72 1.83 -17.51
CA ASP A 237 -0.09 3.01 -18.11
C ASP A 237 1.25 2.63 -18.77
N PRO A 238 1.38 2.76 -20.12
CA PRO A 238 2.64 2.48 -20.81
C PRO A 238 3.75 3.47 -20.41
N LYS A 239 3.42 4.58 -19.75
CA LYS A 239 4.35 5.61 -19.29
C LYS A 239 4.56 5.60 -17.78
N VAL A 240 4.14 4.55 -17.08
CA VAL A 240 4.28 4.46 -15.62
C VAL A 240 5.72 4.71 -15.15
N HIS A 241 6.72 4.41 -15.97
CA HIS A 241 8.14 4.65 -15.69
C HIS A 241 8.49 6.14 -15.46
N GLU A 242 7.70 7.09 -16.01
CA GLU A 242 7.86 8.52 -15.76
C GLU A 242 7.51 8.90 -14.30
N LYS A 243 6.78 8.04 -13.59
CA LYS A 243 6.37 8.19 -12.19
C LYS A 243 7.32 7.51 -11.20
N ALA A 244 8.42 6.92 -11.68
CA ALA A 244 9.36 6.19 -10.83
C ALA A 244 9.96 7.06 -9.71
N GLY A 245 9.91 6.56 -8.48
CA GLY A 245 10.44 7.22 -7.29
C GLY A 245 9.55 8.32 -6.71
N GLN A 246 8.37 8.55 -7.27
CA GLN A 246 7.42 9.55 -6.78
C GLN A 246 6.52 8.98 -5.68
N ALA A 247 6.03 9.86 -4.81
CA ALA A 247 4.89 9.60 -3.95
C ALA A 247 3.64 10.17 -4.63
N LEU A 248 2.69 9.30 -4.92
CA LEU A 248 1.48 9.62 -5.67
C LEU A 248 0.26 9.48 -4.77
N ALA A 249 -0.80 10.21 -5.10
CA ALA A 249 -2.04 10.19 -4.37
C ALA A 249 -3.22 9.76 -5.26
N THR A 250 -4.15 8.98 -4.70
CA THR A 250 -5.35 8.50 -5.40
C THR A 250 -6.13 9.63 -6.05
N TRP A 251 -6.28 10.74 -5.36
CA TRP A 251 -7.05 11.90 -5.83
C TRP A 251 -6.45 12.61 -7.04
N HIS A 252 -5.11 12.64 -7.17
CA HIS A 252 -4.45 13.18 -8.36
C HIS A 252 -4.53 12.18 -9.53
N LEU A 253 -4.30 10.90 -9.26
CA LEU A 253 -4.38 9.84 -10.26
C LEU A 253 -5.81 9.67 -10.80
N SER A 254 -6.83 9.86 -9.98
CA SER A 254 -8.21 9.85 -10.43
C SER A 254 -8.49 10.93 -11.47
N ARG A 255 -7.98 12.16 -11.27
CA ARG A 255 -8.11 13.23 -12.26
C ARG A 255 -7.29 12.94 -13.53
N GLU A 256 -6.11 12.36 -13.38
CA GLU A 256 -5.24 12.03 -14.51
C GLU A 256 -5.80 10.91 -15.38
N TYR A 257 -6.29 9.83 -14.76
CA TYR A 257 -6.74 8.62 -15.45
C TYR A 257 -8.26 8.53 -15.62
N GLY A 258 -9.03 9.40 -14.99
CA GLY A 258 -10.47 9.49 -15.16
C GLY A 258 -11.28 8.41 -14.44
N PHE A 259 -10.72 7.73 -13.43
CA PHE A 259 -11.49 6.77 -12.64
C PHE A 259 -12.24 7.44 -11.48
N THR A 260 -13.30 6.79 -11.01
CA THR A 260 -14.09 7.20 -9.83
C THR A 260 -14.07 6.12 -8.78
N ASP A 261 -14.54 6.43 -7.57
CA ASP A 261 -14.84 5.42 -6.55
C ASP A 261 -16.09 4.61 -6.93
N ILE A 262 -16.43 3.57 -6.18
CA ILE A 262 -17.59 2.68 -6.46
C ILE A 262 -18.92 3.41 -6.38
N ASP A 263 -19.01 4.49 -5.63
CA ASP A 263 -20.19 5.35 -5.51
C ASP A 263 -20.28 6.44 -6.59
N GLY A 264 -19.36 6.42 -7.57
CA GLY A 264 -19.29 7.36 -8.70
C GLY A 264 -18.61 8.69 -8.35
N ARG A 265 -18.19 8.93 -7.10
CA ARG A 265 -17.46 10.13 -6.71
C ARG A 265 -15.99 10.03 -7.12
N ALA A 266 -15.33 11.16 -7.18
CA ALA A 266 -13.88 11.31 -7.29
C ALA A 266 -13.37 12.15 -6.11
N PRO A 267 -13.29 11.57 -4.89
CA PRO A 267 -12.84 12.30 -3.71
C PRO A 267 -11.47 12.91 -3.92
N HIS A 268 -11.29 14.15 -3.49
CA HIS A 268 -10.02 14.85 -3.61
C HIS A 268 -9.58 15.39 -2.24
N TRP A 269 -8.87 14.55 -1.51
CA TRP A 269 -8.50 14.81 -0.12
C TRP A 269 -7.74 16.13 0.06
N GLN A 270 -6.76 16.41 -0.77
CA GLN A 270 -5.94 17.62 -0.63
C GLN A 270 -6.78 18.91 -0.77
N ASP A 271 -7.57 19.03 -1.84
CA ASP A 271 -8.38 20.23 -2.07
C ASP A 271 -9.38 20.46 -0.91
N PHE A 272 -9.96 19.37 -0.41
CA PHE A 272 -10.90 19.43 0.71
C PHE A 272 -10.20 19.86 2.00
N TYR A 273 -9.05 19.27 2.31
CA TYR A 273 -8.27 19.59 3.51
C TYR A 273 -7.77 21.05 3.50
N GLU A 274 -7.25 21.52 2.37
CA GLU A 274 -6.79 22.90 2.19
C GLU A 274 -7.96 23.89 2.29
N GLY A 275 -9.11 23.56 1.67
CA GLY A 275 -10.32 24.34 1.76
C GLY A 275 -10.87 24.49 3.20
N LYS A 276 -10.82 23.39 3.98
CA LYS A 276 -11.19 23.40 5.40
C LYS A 276 -10.26 24.30 6.21
N LYS A 277 -8.95 24.15 6.06
CA LYS A 277 -7.97 25.00 6.76
C LYS A 277 -8.13 26.48 6.44
N ALA A 278 -8.40 26.82 5.18
CA ALA A 278 -8.65 28.20 4.78
C ALA A 278 -9.93 28.78 5.38
N ALA A 279 -10.91 27.95 5.67
CA ALA A 279 -12.17 28.38 6.30
C ALA A 279 -12.06 28.54 7.84
N GLU A 280 -11.07 27.90 8.47
CA GLU A 280 -10.80 27.96 9.91
C GLU A 280 -9.78 29.04 10.29
N ALA A 281 -9.04 29.61 9.33
CA ALA A 281 -8.05 30.67 9.49
C ALA A 281 -8.66 32.09 9.40
#